data_07615c1252131b62c75721145d6e2317
#
_entry.id   07615c1252131b62c75721145d6e2317
#
_cell.length_a   1.000
_cell.length_b   1.000
_cell.length_c   1.000
_cell.angle_alpha   90.00
_cell.angle_beta   90.00
_cell.angle_gamma   90.00
#
_symmetry.space_group_name_H-M   'P 1'
#
loop_
_entity.id
_entity.type
_entity.pdbx_description
1 polymer ?
#
loop_
_entity_poly.entity_id
_entity_poly.type
_entity_poly.pdbx_seq_one_letter_code
_entity_poly.pdbx_strand_id
1 'polypeptide(L)'
;MVSKHLSAPAIMFVLVAATPASAIEISALVGLATDSAASLEDLAPGAQSRSGESDFLQELEFGISGMPTNELTLSYDFNAENYSDYSENSSSTHGVSGRWNRDIGDWSYGVSVDYLDMSLDGNDYLDMTMFTPSISLFSGKNFLMANALFQDKSFDQYSEFDAELAQYSFLAIRFFNGYKSNINVNFSIAEEDAKSNTYDYDEDKITFGVSHKFSIGARKYRGRFNYEIRSRDYTKVTDSAVRSKEDRDRFRLRLSTDVSENTEIEFEFDHKDREADIATSTYDSQSLAMRFKYRR
;
A
#
# COMPACT_ATOMS: atom_id res chain seq x y z
N MET A 1 -29.70 -0.23 18.62
CA MET A 1 -29.14 -1.58 18.40
C MET A 1 -27.64 -1.44 18.62
N VAL A 2 -27.11 -2.05 19.67
CA VAL A 2 -25.67 -1.97 19.98
C VAL A 2 -24.98 -3.04 19.14
N SER A 3 -24.32 -2.63 18.05
CA SER A 3 -23.41 -3.47 17.30
C SER A 3 -22.21 -3.78 18.21
N LYS A 4 -22.05 -5.04 18.59
CA LYS A 4 -20.85 -5.50 19.30
C LYS A 4 -19.76 -5.71 18.24
N HIS A 5 -18.91 -4.71 18.05
CA HIS A 5 -17.68 -4.88 17.32
C HIS A 5 -16.83 -5.95 18.01
N LEU A 6 -16.55 -7.06 17.33
CA LEU A 6 -15.54 -8.02 17.77
C LEU A 6 -14.17 -7.35 17.56
N SER A 7 -13.56 -6.94 18.64
CA SER A 7 -12.26 -6.28 18.60
C SER A 7 -11.20 -7.20 17.93
N ALA A 8 -10.44 -6.66 17.00
CA ALA A 8 -9.35 -7.32 16.27
C ALA A 8 -8.42 -8.25 17.12
N PRO A 9 -8.13 -7.96 18.41
CA PRO A 9 -7.36 -8.87 19.26
C PRO A 9 -7.92 -10.28 19.42
N ALA A 10 -9.28 -10.45 19.33
CA ALA A 10 -9.90 -11.77 19.49
C ALA A 10 -9.67 -12.68 18.28
N ILE A 11 -9.51 -12.11 17.07
CA ILE A 11 -9.25 -12.85 15.83
C ILE A 11 -7.80 -13.36 15.81
N MET A 12 -6.86 -12.58 16.32
CA MET A 12 -5.43 -12.95 16.39
C MET A 12 -5.18 -14.19 17.25
N PHE A 13 -5.89 -14.36 18.37
CA PHE A 13 -5.75 -15.54 19.24
C PHE A 13 -6.22 -16.85 18.57
N VAL A 14 -7.23 -16.78 17.69
CA VAL A 14 -7.73 -17.96 16.96
C VAL A 14 -6.76 -18.39 15.87
N LEU A 15 -6.08 -17.46 15.21
CA LEU A 15 -5.10 -17.74 14.16
C LEU A 15 -3.86 -18.48 14.69
N VAL A 16 -3.31 -18.04 15.83
CA VAL A 16 -2.12 -18.65 16.46
C VAL A 16 -2.42 -20.04 17.02
N ALA A 17 -3.65 -20.32 17.45
CA ALA A 17 -4.03 -21.61 18.01
C ALA A 17 -4.28 -22.70 16.93
N ALA A 18 -4.43 -22.34 15.67
CA ALA A 18 -4.82 -23.26 14.60
C ALA A 18 -3.66 -23.76 13.73
N THR A 19 -2.43 -23.24 13.89
CA THR A 19 -1.29 -23.62 13.04
C THR A 19 -0.52 -24.79 13.64
N PRO A 20 -0.44 -25.96 12.98
CA PRO A 20 0.62 -26.90 13.25
C PRO A 20 1.96 -26.21 12.94
N ALA A 21 3.04 -26.57 13.62
CA ALA A 21 4.37 -25.93 13.67
C ALA A 21 5.07 -25.64 12.30
N SER A 22 4.36 -25.14 11.30
CA SER A 22 4.82 -24.74 9.99
C SER A 22 5.11 -23.24 10.01
N ALA A 23 6.33 -22.88 9.74
CA ALA A 23 6.91 -21.55 9.47
C ALA A 23 6.01 -20.34 9.84
N ILE A 24 6.10 -19.89 11.08
CA ILE A 24 5.57 -18.57 11.46
C ILE A 24 6.65 -17.54 11.13
N GLU A 25 6.31 -16.54 10.33
CA GLU A 25 7.15 -15.38 10.06
C GLU A 25 6.67 -14.21 10.93
N ILE A 26 7.61 -13.55 11.58
CA ILE A 26 7.37 -12.32 12.35
C ILE A 26 8.19 -11.22 11.71
N SER A 27 7.55 -10.08 11.44
CA SER A 27 8.21 -8.86 10.94
C SER A 27 7.93 -7.69 11.87
N ALA A 28 8.89 -6.80 11.97
CA ALA A 28 8.73 -5.51 12.64
C ALA A 28 9.51 -4.44 11.88
N LEU A 29 8.96 -3.24 11.84
CA LEU A 29 9.61 -2.05 11.27
C LEU A 29 9.45 -0.90 12.25
N VAL A 30 10.52 -0.15 12.41
CA VAL A 30 10.50 1.17 13.06
C VAL A 30 11.14 2.14 12.09
N GLY A 31 10.44 3.22 11.78
CA GLY A 31 10.86 4.24 10.85
C GLY A 31 10.76 5.65 11.42
N LEU A 32 11.58 6.53 10.86
CA LEU A 32 11.53 7.95 11.06
C LEU A 32 11.53 8.60 9.67
N ALA A 33 10.61 9.52 9.45
CA ALA A 33 10.52 10.24 8.20
C ALA A 33 10.27 11.73 8.44
N THR A 34 10.60 12.53 7.43
CA THR A 34 10.11 13.90 7.31
C THR A 34 9.19 13.94 6.10
N ASP A 35 8.03 14.54 6.21
CA ASP A 35 7.11 14.77 5.11
C ASP A 35 6.80 16.25 4.97
N SER A 36 6.89 16.79 3.75
CA SER A 36 6.61 18.21 3.47
C SER A 36 5.14 18.47 3.12
N ALA A 37 4.30 17.45 3.06
CA ALA A 37 2.85 17.57 2.89
C ALA A 37 2.18 16.35 3.50
N ALA A 38 1.89 16.40 4.78
CA ALA A 38 1.04 15.41 5.44
C ALA A 38 -0.33 15.41 4.77
N SER A 39 -0.64 14.37 4.02
CA SER A 39 -1.90 14.28 3.28
C SER A 39 -2.46 12.87 3.35
N LEU A 40 -3.66 12.76 3.91
CA LEU A 40 -4.51 11.56 3.90
C LEU A 40 -5.39 11.49 2.65
N GLU A 41 -5.19 12.37 1.68
CA GLU A 41 -6.08 12.51 0.52
C GLU A 41 -6.26 11.24 -0.31
N ASP A 42 -5.26 10.34 -0.32
CA ASP A 42 -5.40 9.05 -1.00
C ASP A 42 -6.41 8.12 -0.28
N LEU A 43 -6.70 8.38 1.00
CA LEU A 43 -7.66 7.63 1.82
C LEU A 43 -8.94 8.42 2.09
N ALA A 44 -8.86 9.76 2.11
CA ALA A 44 -9.98 10.64 2.43
C ALA A 44 -10.13 11.71 1.35
N PRO A 45 -11.00 11.50 0.35
CA PRO A 45 -11.34 12.54 -0.61
C PRO A 45 -11.90 13.76 0.13
N GLY A 46 -11.21 14.89 0.06
CA GLY A 46 -11.62 16.13 0.74
C GLY A 46 -10.79 16.50 1.97
N ALA A 47 -9.86 15.68 2.44
CA ALA A 47 -8.84 16.11 3.38
C ALA A 47 -8.02 17.26 2.77
N GLN A 48 -7.82 18.33 3.53
CA GLN A 48 -7.07 19.48 3.03
C GLN A 48 -5.58 19.13 2.90
N SER A 49 -5.04 19.23 1.70
CA SER A 49 -3.61 19.20 1.46
C SER A 49 -2.95 20.41 2.14
N ARG A 50 -1.93 20.18 2.96
CA ARG A 50 -1.12 21.22 3.60
C ARG A 50 0.23 21.31 2.88
N SER A 51 0.19 21.76 1.63
CA SER A 51 1.39 21.99 0.81
C SER A 51 2.35 22.98 1.48
N GLY A 52 3.61 22.60 1.61
CA GLY A 52 4.70 23.44 2.09
C GLY A 52 4.93 23.45 3.60
N GLU A 53 4.16 22.70 4.37
CA GLU A 53 4.39 22.48 5.81
C GLU A 53 5.06 21.11 6.01
N SER A 54 6.23 21.08 6.64
CA SER A 54 6.93 19.82 6.91
C SER A 54 6.64 19.34 8.31
N ASP A 55 6.44 18.03 8.46
CA ASP A 55 6.29 17.37 9.75
C ASP A 55 7.28 16.23 9.92
N PHE A 56 7.47 15.82 11.16
CA PHE A 56 8.24 14.64 11.52
C PHE A 56 7.30 13.48 11.81
N LEU A 57 7.50 12.38 11.09
CA LEU A 57 6.70 11.18 11.15
C LEU A 57 7.46 10.03 11.81
N GLN A 58 6.82 9.36 12.76
CA GLN A 58 7.26 8.09 13.34
C GLN A 58 6.39 6.97 12.78
N GLU A 59 7.04 5.95 12.21
CA GLU A 59 6.39 4.75 11.66
C GLU A 59 6.66 3.55 12.56
N LEU A 60 5.63 2.76 12.84
CA LEU A 60 5.73 1.47 13.52
C LEU A 60 4.90 0.44 12.74
N GLU A 61 5.54 -0.63 12.30
CA GLU A 61 4.83 -1.77 11.69
C GLU A 61 5.16 -3.05 12.45
N PHE A 62 4.18 -3.91 12.58
CA PHE A 62 4.32 -5.25 13.11
C PHE A 62 3.50 -6.21 12.26
N GLY A 63 4.09 -7.33 11.88
CA GLY A 63 3.40 -8.36 11.11
C GLY A 63 3.66 -9.75 11.68
N ILE A 64 2.66 -10.61 11.58
CA ILE A 64 2.77 -12.05 11.83
C ILE A 64 2.06 -12.79 10.71
N SER A 65 2.72 -13.77 10.11
CA SER A 65 2.10 -14.63 9.12
C SER A 65 2.40 -16.10 9.38
N GLY A 66 1.52 -16.96 8.91
CA GLY A 66 1.67 -18.40 9.02
C GLY A 66 1.11 -19.10 7.79
N MET A 67 1.70 -20.25 7.46
CA MET A 67 1.28 -21.09 6.33
C MET A 67 0.66 -22.39 6.87
N PRO A 68 -0.67 -22.45 7.11
CA PRO A 68 -1.36 -23.66 7.53
C PRO A 68 -1.24 -24.80 6.52
N THR A 69 -1.11 -24.47 5.25
CA THR A 69 -0.80 -25.38 4.15
C THR A 69 0.19 -24.74 3.18
N ASN A 70 0.77 -25.50 2.26
CA ASN A 70 1.67 -24.97 1.23
C ASN A 70 0.99 -23.96 0.26
N GLU A 71 -0.33 -23.95 0.21
CA GLU A 71 -1.11 -23.09 -0.66
C GLU A 71 -1.77 -21.92 0.06
N LEU A 72 -1.96 -21.99 1.40
CA LEU A 72 -2.67 -20.99 2.19
C LEU A 72 -1.72 -20.25 3.12
N THR A 73 -1.72 -18.93 3.05
CA THR A 73 -1.06 -18.03 3.98
C THR A 73 -2.12 -17.20 4.70
N LEU A 74 -1.99 -17.08 6.02
CA LEU A 74 -2.79 -16.18 6.83
C LEU A 74 -1.86 -15.17 7.46
N SER A 75 -2.24 -13.89 7.48
CA SER A 75 -1.45 -12.84 8.12
C SER A 75 -2.30 -11.85 8.91
N TYR A 76 -1.65 -11.22 9.86
CA TYR A 76 -2.11 -10.05 10.57
C TYR A 76 -1.01 -9.02 10.53
N ASP A 77 -1.37 -7.78 10.22
CA ASP A 77 -0.47 -6.64 10.12
C ASP A 77 -1.03 -5.48 10.94
N PHE A 78 -0.15 -4.80 11.64
CA PHE A 78 -0.42 -3.55 12.34
C PHE A 78 0.53 -2.48 11.83
N ASN A 79 0.01 -1.31 11.52
CA ASN A 79 0.78 -0.12 11.16
C ASN A 79 0.32 1.06 12.00
N ALA A 80 1.24 1.91 12.44
CA ALA A 80 0.96 3.18 13.09
C ALA A 80 1.89 4.26 12.55
N GLU A 81 1.31 5.41 12.24
CA GLU A 81 1.97 6.61 11.79
C GLU A 81 1.63 7.75 12.75
N ASN A 82 2.65 8.34 13.39
CA ASN A 82 2.48 9.42 14.34
C ASN A 82 3.17 10.67 13.84
N TYR A 83 2.39 11.71 13.60
CA TYR A 83 2.86 13.04 13.21
C TYR A 83 3.12 13.89 14.45
N SER A 84 4.23 14.65 14.46
CA SER A 84 4.66 15.43 15.63
C SER A 84 3.88 16.74 15.77
N ASP A 85 3.68 17.46 14.68
CA ASP A 85 3.04 18.79 14.67
C ASP A 85 1.56 18.70 14.25
N TYR A 86 1.21 17.70 13.40
CA TYR A 86 -0.14 17.48 12.88
C TYR A 86 -0.70 16.15 13.40
N SER A 87 -0.84 16.05 14.73
CA SER A 87 -1.28 14.82 15.39
C SER A 87 -2.66 14.32 14.92
N GLU A 88 -3.51 15.21 14.40
CA GLU A 88 -4.80 14.87 13.79
C GLU A 88 -4.67 14.00 12.52
N ASN A 89 -3.49 13.94 11.92
CA ASN A 89 -3.18 13.05 10.79
C ASN A 89 -2.57 11.71 11.26
N SER A 90 -2.35 11.55 12.57
CA SER A 90 -1.81 10.30 13.11
C SER A 90 -2.83 9.18 12.94
N SER A 91 -2.35 8.04 12.45
CA SER A 91 -3.21 6.91 12.11
C SER A 91 -2.69 5.61 12.70
N SER A 92 -3.62 4.66 12.89
CA SER A 92 -3.27 3.26 13.12
C SER A 92 -4.17 2.36 12.29
N THR A 93 -3.59 1.28 11.78
CA THR A 93 -4.27 0.35 10.88
C THR A 93 -4.04 -1.07 11.34
N HIS A 94 -5.11 -1.85 11.41
CA HIS A 94 -5.11 -3.28 11.64
C HIS A 94 -5.53 -4.01 10.37
N GLY A 95 -4.72 -4.95 9.89
CA GLY A 95 -5.00 -5.74 8.71
C GLY A 95 -5.05 -7.24 9.03
N VAL A 96 -6.01 -7.94 8.45
CA VAL A 96 -6.07 -9.41 8.44
C VAL A 96 -6.17 -9.87 7.00
N SER A 97 -5.33 -10.81 6.59
CA SER A 97 -5.41 -11.36 5.24
C SER A 97 -5.37 -12.89 5.19
N GLY A 98 -6.07 -13.43 4.19
CA GLY A 98 -6.00 -14.81 3.78
C GLY A 98 -5.64 -14.89 2.30
N ARG A 99 -4.54 -15.56 1.97
CA ARG A 99 -4.08 -15.72 0.57
C ARG A 99 -3.93 -17.20 0.23
N TRP A 100 -4.62 -17.61 -0.80
CA TRP A 100 -4.45 -18.94 -1.40
C TRP A 100 -3.71 -18.80 -2.74
N ASN A 101 -2.69 -19.66 -2.95
CA ASN A 101 -1.94 -19.73 -4.21
C ASN A 101 -1.75 -21.18 -4.61
N ARG A 102 -1.85 -21.47 -5.91
CA ARG A 102 -1.61 -22.79 -6.49
C ARG A 102 -0.81 -22.69 -7.78
N ASP A 103 0.27 -23.45 -7.85
CA ASP A 103 1.12 -23.55 -9.02
C ASP A 103 0.70 -24.73 -9.90
N ILE A 104 0.60 -24.49 -11.23
CA ILE A 104 0.32 -25.49 -12.25
C ILE A 104 1.30 -25.26 -13.41
N GLY A 105 2.40 -26.00 -13.44
CA GLY A 105 3.50 -25.77 -14.37
C GLY A 105 4.17 -24.41 -14.11
N ASP A 106 4.26 -23.58 -15.15
CA ASP A 106 4.84 -22.24 -15.07
C ASP A 106 3.82 -21.17 -14.63
N TRP A 107 2.57 -21.56 -14.42
CA TRP A 107 1.47 -20.70 -14.02
C TRP A 107 1.20 -20.78 -12.52
N SER A 108 0.89 -19.64 -11.92
CA SER A 108 0.39 -19.56 -10.55
C SER A 108 -0.97 -18.87 -10.56
N TYR A 109 -1.92 -19.43 -9.84
CA TYR A 109 -3.25 -18.88 -9.60
C TYR A 109 -3.34 -18.47 -8.15
N GLY A 110 -3.85 -17.29 -7.89
CA GLY A 110 -3.96 -16.76 -6.54
C GLY A 110 -5.30 -16.08 -6.29
N VAL A 111 -5.71 -16.12 -5.03
CA VAL A 111 -6.83 -15.33 -4.50
C VAL A 111 -6.41 -14.81 -3.14
N SER A 112 -6.62 -13.51 -2.87
CA SER A 112 -6.56 -12.98 -1.51
C SER A 112 -7.90 -12.36 -1.10
N VAL A 113 -8.15 -12.42 0.21
CA VAL A 113 -9.21 -11.68 0.91
C VAL A 113 -8.53 -10.96 2.05
N ASP A 114 -8.70 -9.65 2.08
CA ASP A 114 -8.06 -8.77 3.04
C ASP A 114 -9.15 -7.92 3.71
N TYR A 115 -9.03 -7.72 5.02
CA TYR A 115 -9.83 -6.78 5.80
C TYR A 115 -8.89 -5.84 6.52
N LEU A 116 -9.25 -4.55 6.52
CA LEU A 116 -8.47 -3.49 7.11
C LEU A 116 -9.41 -2.60 7.94
N ASP A 117 -8.96 -2.24 9.12
CA ASP A 117 -9.61 -1.31 10.05
C ASP A 117 -8.59 -0.20 10.35
N MET A 118 -8.97 1.04 10.11
CA MET A 118 -8.12 2.22 10.28
C MET A 118 -8.75 3.21 11.23
N SER A 119 -7.98 3.63 12.23
CA SER A 119 -8.29 4.77 13.09
C SER A 119 -7.47 5.99 12.70
N LEU A 120 -8.08 7.17 12.80
CA LEU A 120 -7.46 8.48 12.58
C LEU A 120 -7.66 9.35 13.80
N ASP A 121 -6.58 9.94 14.33
CA ASP A 121 -6.60 10.72 15.58
C ASP A 121 -7.28 9.96 16.75
N GLY A 122 -7.06 8.60 16.77
CA GLY A 122 -7.62 7.71 17.79
C GLY A 122 -9.12 7.43 17.67
N ASN A 123 -9.78 7.87 16.60
CA ASN A 123 -11.18 7.58 16.31
C ASN A 123 -11.29 6.59 15.16
N ASP A 124 -12.31 5.71 15.18
CA ASP A 124 -12.61 4.83 14.07
C ASP A 124 -12.88 5.67 12.82
N TYR A 125 -12.26 5.31 11.70
CA TYR A 125 -12.26 6.14 10.50
C TYR A 125 -12.70 5.40 9.25
N LEU A 126 -12.09 4.23 8.94
CA LEU A 126 -12.31 3.51 7.70
C LEU A 126 -12.21 2.00 7.92
N ASP A 127 -13.24 1.29 7.53
CA ASP A 127 -13.24 -0.15 7.30
C ASP A 127 -13.11 -0.45 5.81
N MET A 128 -12.30 -1.45 5.45
CA MET A 128 -12.09 -1.83 4.06
C MET A 128 -12.01 -3.33 3.90
N THR A 129 -12.77 -3.87 2.96
CA THR A 129 -12.70 -5.27 2.54
C THR A 129 -12.22 -5.35 1.10
N MET A 130 -11.26 -6.26 0.83
CA MET A 130 -10.68 -6.43 -0.50
C MET A 130 -10.72 -7.90 -0.92
N PHE A 131 -10.99 -8.14 -2.20
CA PHE A 131 -10.94 -9.44 -2.86
C PHE A 131 -10.07 -9.33 -4.11
N THR A 132 -8.99 -10.13 -4.19
CA THR A 132 -8.02 -10.01 -5.29
C THR A 132 -7.70 -11.36 -5.91
N PRO A 133 -8.42 -11.79 -6.98
CA PRO A 133 -7.98 -12.88 -7.82
C PRO A 133 -6.79 -12.48 -8.69
N SER A 134 -5.88 -13.42 -8.92
CA SER A 134 -4.67 -13.19 -9.71
C SER A 134 -4.25 -14.42 -10.50
N ILE A 135 -3.55 -14.18 -11.61
CA ILE A 135 -2.87 -15.20 -12.40
C ILE A 135 -1.48 -14.68 -12.76
N SER A 136 -0.47 -15.54 -12.65
CA SER A 136 0.89 -15.18 -13.04
C SER A 136 1.58 -16.30 -13.82
N LEU A 137 2.58 -15.89 -14.60
CA LEU A 137 3.42 -16.77 -15.40
C LEU A 137 4.89 -16.41 -15.15
N PHE A 138 5.69 -17.41 -14.78
CA PHE A 138 7.13 -17.27 -14.71
C PHE A 138 7.79 -18.08 -15.81
N SER A 139 8.36 -17.42 -16.82
CA SER A 139 9.01 -18.08 -17.96
C SER A 139 10.42 -17.55 -18.19
N GLY A 140 11.41 -18.38 -17.90
CA GLY A 140 12.83 -18.04 -18.02
C GLY A 140 13.22 -16.86 -17.12
N LYS A 141 13.40 -15.68 -17.71
CA LYS A 141 13.75 -14.44 -16.99
C LYS A 141 12.59 -13.44 -16.94
N ASN A 142 11.40 -13.85 -17.34
CA ASN A 142 10.23 -12.98 -17.38
C ASN A 142 9.21 -13.46 -16.34
N PHE A 143 8.59 -12.51 -15.67
CA PHE A 143 7.42 -12.71 -14.83
C PHE A 143 6.31 -11.80 -15.33
N LEU A 144 5.14 -12.35 -15.54
CA LEU A 144 3.93 -11.63 -15.93
C LEU A 144 2.85 -11.94 -14.90
N MET A 145 2.05 -10.94 -14.53
CA MET A 145 0.92 -11.12 -13.63
C MET A 145 -0.24 -10.23 -14.06
N ALA A 146 -1.43 -10.78 -14.02
CA ALA A 146 -2.67 -10.03 -14.10
C ALA A 146 -3.47 -10.26 -12.82
N ASN A 147 -4.10 -9.22 -12.30
CA ASN A 147 -5.03 -9.30 -11.18
C ASN A 147 -6.22 -8.37 -11.38
N ALA A 148 -7.30 -8.68 -10.65
CA ALA A 148 -8.41 -7.78 -10.42
C ALA A 148 -8.51 -7.53 -8.91
N LEU A 149 -8.73 -6.30 -8.49
CA LEU A 149 -9.02 -5.92 -7.11
C LEU A 149 -10.46 -5.42 -7.06
N PHE A 150 -11.25 -5.99 -6.16
CA PHE A 150 -12.57 -5.50 -5.79
C PHE A 150 -12.48 -5.07 -4.33
N GLN A 151 -12.88 -3.84 -4.05
CA GLN A 151 -12.74 -3.23 -2.74
C GLN A 151 -14.03 -2.54 -2.34
N ASP A 152 -14.43 -2.72 -1.09
CA ASP A 152 -15.52 -2.02 -0.43
C ASP A 152 -14.94 -1.18 0.69
N LYS A 153 -15.28 0.11 0.74
CA LYS A 153 -14.85 1.10 1.72
C LYS A 153 -16.04 1.62 2.49
N SER A 154 -15.95 1.66 3.82
CA SER A 154 -16.96 2.23 4.70
C SER A 154 -16.32 3.21 5.67
N PHE A 155 -16.73 4.47 5.64
CA PHE A 155 -16.21 5.54 6.49
C PHE A 155 -17.16 5.80 7.65
N ASP A 156 -16.65 5.76 8.88
CA ASP A 156 -17.47 5.88 10.10
C ASP A 156 -18.18 7.25 10.24
N GLN A 157 -17.46 8.34 9.90
CA GLN A 157 -17.97 9.71 10.08
C GLN A 157 -18.35 10.40 8.76
N TYR A 158 -17.95 9.85 7.62
CA TYR A 158 -18.04 10.47 6.30
C TYR A 158 -18.67 9.51 5.29
N SER A 159 -19.88 9.03 5.59
CA SER A 159 -20.53 7.99 4.77
C SER A 159 -20.80 8.40 3.32
N GLU A 160 -20.65 9.66 2.96
CA GLU A 160 -20.66 10.11 1.57
C GLU A 160 -19.45 9.63 0.75
N PHE A 161 -18.36 9.20 1.42
CA PHE A 161 -17.17 8.63 0.82
C PHE A 161 -17.19 7.10 0.77
N ASP A 162 -18.23 6.44 1.37
CA ASP A 162 -18.40 5.00 1.19
C ASP A 162 -18.39 4.68 -0.30
N ALA A 163 -17.59 3.69 -0.70
CA ALA A 163 -17.35 3.44 -2.12
C ALA A 163 -17.04 1.97 -2.41
N GLU A 164 -17.39 1.55 -3.62
CA GLU A 164 -16.93 0.32 -4.23
C GLU A 164 -15.89 0.64 -5.31
N LEU A 165 -14.76 -0.08 -5.32
CA LEU A 165 -13.71 0.09 -6.32
C LEU A 165 -13.46 -1.23 -7.04
N ALA A 166 -13.38 -1.16 -8.37
CA ALA A 166 -12.88 -2.23 -9.22
C ALA A 166 -11.61 -1.79 -9.94
N GLN A 167 -10.50 -2.52 -9.76
CA GLN A 167 -9.23 -2.24 -10.42
C GLN A 167 -8.72 -3.48 -11.15
N TYR A 168 -8.21 -3.29 -12.35
CA TYR A 168 -7.52 -4.32 -13.13
C TYR A 168 -6.08 -3.91 -13.36
N SER A 169 -5.15 -4.83 -13.12
CA SER A 169 -3.72 -4.55 -13.23
C SER A 169 -2.98 -5.60 -14.03
N PHE A 170 -1.94 -5.16 -14.74
CA PHE A 170 -1.00 -6.01 -15.46
C PHE A 170 0.43 -5.62 -15.12
N LEU A 171 1.21 -6.57 -14.60
CA LEU A 171 2.62 -6.41 -14.23
C LEU A 171 3.50 -7.27 -15.12
N ALA A 172 4.54 -6.67 -15.70
CA ALA A 172 5.59 -7.36 -16.40
C ALA A 172 6.95 -7.06 -15.75
N ILE A 173 7.73 -8.11 -15.45
CA ILE A 173 9.10 -8.00 -14.89
C ILE A 173 10.07 -8.76 -15.78
N ARG A 174 11.19 -8.13 -16.11
CA ARG A 174 12.35 -8.75 -16.76
C ARG A 174 13.54 -8.78 -15.84
N PHE A 175 14.10 -9.97 -15.59
CA PHE A 175 15.27 -10.17 -14.75
C PHE A 175 16.55 -10.24 -15.59
N PHE A 176 17.64 -9.73 -15.01
CA PHE A 176 18.99 -9.69 -15.61
C PHE A 176 20.04 -10.09 -14.59
N ASN A 177 21.28 -10.31 -15.06
CA ASN A 177 22.45 -10.53 -14.21
C ASN A 177 22.24 -11.62 -13.14
N GLY A 178 21.66 -12.76 -13.53
CA GLY A 178 21.37 -13.83 -12.57
C GLY A 178 20.36 -13.40 -11.50
N TYR A 179 19.31 -12.68 -11.87
CA TYR A 179 18.27 -12.16 -10.97
C TYR A 179 18.73 -11.06 -9.98
N LYS A 180 19.91 -10.51 -10.17
CA LYS A 180 20.40 -9.37 -9.36
C LYS A 180 19.75 -8.05 -9.77
N SER A 181 19.30 -7.95 -11.00
CA SER A 181 18.66 -6.75 -11.55
C SER A 181 17.31 -7.10 -12.16
N ASN A 182 16.37 -6.19 -12.07
CA ASN A 182 15.12 -6.27 -12.83
C ASN A 182 14.66 -4.88 -13.28
N ILE A 183 13.90 -4.90 -14.35
CA ILE A 183 13.06 -3.79 -14.80
C ILE A 183 11.61 -4.29 -14.73
N ASN A 184 10.71 -3.46 -14.28
CA ASN A 184 9.28 -3.77 -14.25
C ASN A 184 8.45 -2.61 -14.80
N VAL A 185 7.29 -2.98 -15.34
CA VAL A 185 6.23 -2.05 -15.74
C VAL A 185 4.93 -2.62 -15.17
N ASN A 186 4.18 -1.77 -14.49
CA ASN A 186 2.82 -2.08 -14.05
C ASN A 186 1.87 -1.07 -14.68
N PHE A 187 0.78 -1.55 -15.25
CA PHE A 187 -0.33 -0.76 -15.75
C PHE A 187 -1.58 -1.16 -14.98
N SER A 188 -2.39 -0.19 -14.57
CA SER A 188 -3.70 -0.45 -13.98
C SER A 188 -4.74 0.58 -14.41
N ILE A 189 -5.98 0.11 -14.47
CA ILE A 189 -7.18 0.93 -14.63
C ILE A 189 -8.09 0.65 -13.45
N ALA A 190 -8.77 1.67 -12.94
CA ALA A 190 -9.73 1.52 -11.86
C ALA A 190 -10.95 2.40 -12.08
N GLU A 191 -12.08 1.96 -11.53
CA GLU A 191 -13.32 2.71 -11.42
C GLU A 191 -13.76 2.66 -9.97
N GLU A 192 -14.05 3.82 -9.39
CA GLU A 192 -14.61 3.96 -8.04
C GLU A 192 -16.00 4.57 -8.14
N ASP A 193 -16.98 3.89 -7.55
CA ASP A 193 -18.37 4.31 -7.42
C ASP A 193 -18.63 4.65 -5.94
N ALA A 194 -18.62 5.93 -5.62
CA ALA A 194 -18.84 6.43 -4.26
C ALA A 194 -20.31 6.70 -4.02
N LYS A 195 -20.74 6.63 -2.76
CA LYS A 195 -22.12 6.93 -2.36
C LYS A 195 -22.55 8.36 -2.74
N SER A 196 -21.64 9.30 -2.70
CA SER A 196 -21.80 10.61 -3.32
C SER A 196 -21.09 10.64 -4.66
N ASN A 197 -21.85 10.73 -5.74
CA ASN A 197 -21.34 10.73 -7.11
C ASN A 197 -20.27 11.80 -7.40
N THR A 198 -20.10 12.79 -6.53
CA THR A 198 -19.06 13.81 -6.60
C THR A 198 -17.64 13.22 -6.46
N TYR A 199 -17.53 12.05 -5.83
CA TYR A 199 -16.27 11.36 -5.57
C TYR A 199 -16.04 10.15 -6.47
N ASP A 200 -16.97 9.83 -7.38
CA ASP A 200 -16.76 8.82 -8.41
C ASP A 200 -15.63 9.22 -9.33
N TYR A 201 -14.74 8.28 -9.64
CA TYR A 201 -13.67 8.53 -10.59
C TYR A 201 -13.28 7.30 -11.41
N ASP A 202 -12.75 7.57 -12.60
CA ASP A 202 -11.95 6.63 -13.39
C ASP A 202 -10.46 6.93 -13.18
N GLU A 203 -9.63 5.91 -13.02
CA GLU A 203 -8.18 6.06 -12.83
C GLU A 203 -7.40 5.24 -13.85
N ASP A 204 -6.43 5.87 -14.49
CA ASP A 204 -5.35 5.24 -15.23
C ASP A 204 -4.03 5.42 -14.48
N LYS A 205 -3.26 4.32 -14.34
CA LYS A 205 -1.96 4.38 -13.66
C LYS A 205 -0.93 3.52 -14.37
N ILE A 206 0.28 4.07 -14.54
CA ILE A 206 1.44 3.34 -15.01
C ILE A 206 2.61 3.52 -14.05
N THR A 207 3.30 2.43 -13.73
CA THR A 207 4.49 2.48 -12.87
C THR A 207 5.65 1.80 -13.56
N PHE A 208 6.80 2.47 -13.63
CA PHE A 208 8.08 1.92 -14.07
C PHE A 208 8.97 1.68 -12.86
N GLY A 209 9.63 0.52 -12.81
CA GLY A 209 10.54 0.20 -11.73
C GLY A 209 11.85 -0.40 -12.20
N VAL A 210 12.93 -0.10 -11.48
CA VAL A 210 14.25 -0.72 -11.64
C VAL A 210 14.75 -1.15 -10.28
N SER A 211 15.30 -2.36 -10.18
CA SER A 211 15.95 -2.83 -8.96
C SER A 211 17.31 -3.44 -9.30
N HIS A 212 18.32 -3.14 -8.47
CA HIS A 212 19.65 -3.70 -8.61
C HIS A 212 20.24 -4.08 -7.26
N LYS A 213 20.77 -5.32 -7.16
CA LYS A 213 21.53 -5.80 -6.00
C LYS A 213 23.03 -5.72 -6.34
N PHE A 214 23.80 -5.05 -5.49
CA PHE A 214 25.23 -4.87 -5.65
C PHE A 214 25.96 -5.04 -4.31
N SER A 215 27.30 -5.11 -4.36
CA SER A 215 28.11 -5.23 -3.14
C SER A 215 29.20 -4.14 -3.14
N ILE A 216 29.45 -3.56 -1.97
CA ILE A 216 30.57 -2.65 -1.72
C ILE A 216 31.35 -3.26 -0.54
N GLY A 217 32.55 -3.75 -0.82
CA GLY A 217 33.29 -4.55 0.13
C GLY A 217 32.54 -5.84 0.51
N ALA A 218 32.37 -6.08 1.80
CA ALA A 218 31.62 -7.25 2.32
C ALA A 218 30.12 -7.02 2.44
N ARG A 219 29.62 -5.79 2.26
CA ARG A 219 28.21 -5.45 2.45
C ARG A 219 27.42 -5.55 1.15
N LYS A 220 26.20 -6.08 1.26
CA LYS A 220 25.24 -6.18 0.17
C LYS A 220 24.26 -5.02 0.24
N TYR A 221 23.96 -4.43 -0.91
CA TYR A 221 23.03 -3.33 -1.07
C TYR A 221 21.99 -3.69 -2.11
N ARG A 222 20.80 -3.07 -1.97
CA ARG A 222 19.75 -3.09 -2.99
C ARG A 222 19.29 -1.67 -3.25
N GLY A 223 19.47 -1.20 -4.46
CA GLY A 223 18.87 0.04 -4.95
C GLY A 223 17.56 -0.27 -5.66
N ARG A 224 16.53 0.54 -5.44
CA ARG A 224 15.23 0.49 -6.14
C ARG A 224 14.85 1.90 -6.56
N PHE A 225 14.35 2.00 -7.76
CA PHE A 225 13.80 3.21 -8.34
C PHE A 225 12.40 2.88 -8.85
N ASN A 226 11.42 3.74 -8.57
CA ASN A 226 10.09 3.68 -9.14
C ASN A 226 9.66 5.06 -9.60
N TYR A 227 8.98 5.10 -10.74
CA TYR A 227 8.31 6.28 -11.26
C TYR A 227 6.88 5.90 -11.62
N GLU A 228 5.91 6.63 -11.08
CA GLU A 228 4.48 6.42 -11.25
C GLU A 228 3.87 7.67 -11.89
N ILE A 229 3.02 7.44 -12.88
CA ILE A 229 2.14 8.43 -13.49
C ILE A 229 0.73 7.93 -13.23
N ARG A 230 -0.14 8.80 -12.70
CA ARG A 230 -1.53 8.52 -12.41
C ARG A 230 -2.40 9.67 -12.91
N SER A 231 -3.51 9.35 -13.57
CA SER A 231 -4.55 10.30 -13.94
C SER A 231 -5.88 9.82 -13.38
N ARG A 232 -6.66 10.72 -12.78
CA ARG A 232 -8.04 10.51 -12.32
C ARG A 232 -8.95 11.51 -12.96
N ASP A 233 -10.05 11.01 -13.51
CA ASP A 233 -11.16 11.80 -14.05
C ASP A 233 -12.40 11.58 -13.19
N TYR A 234 -12.91 12.65 -12.55
CA TYR A 234 -14.12 12.63 -11.73
C TYR A 234 -15.32 12.92 -12.63
N THR A 235 -15.95 11.86 -13.14
CA THR A 235 -16.82 11.92 -14.32
C THR A 235 -18.19 12.54 -14.09
N LYS A 236 -18.66 12.62 -12.84
CA LYS A 236 -20.01 13.08 -12.49
C LYS A 236 -20.04 14.48 -11.86
N VAL A 237 -18.94 15.20 -11.90
CA VAL A 237 -18.85 16.54 -11.29
C VAL A 237 -19.58 17.56 -12.17
N THR A 238 -20.66 18.13 -11.62
CA THR A 238 -21.44 19.19 -12.26
C THR A 238 -21.14 20.58 -11.70
N ASP A 239 -20.43 20.65 -10.56
CA ASP A 239 -20.09 21.91 -9.89
C ASP A 239 -18.60 22.24 -10.14
N SER A 240 -18.34 23.43 -10.68
CA SER A 240 -16.99 23.93 -10.93
C SER A 240 -16.15 24.18 -9.66
N ALA A 241 -16.75 24.08 -8.49
CA ALA A 241 -16.05 24.16 -7.20
C ALA A 241 -15.50 22.79 -6.73
N VAL A 242 -15.81 21.70 -7.45
CA VAL A 242 -15.38 20.35 -7.12
C VAL A 242 -14.37 19.88 -8.17
N ARG A 243 -13.32 19.19 -7.72
CA ARG A 243 -12.26 18.64 -8.58
C ARG A 243 -12.84 17.72 -9.66
N SER A 244 -12.55 18.02 -10.93
CA SER A 244 -12.96 17.19 -12.07
C SER A 244 -11.82 16.35 -12.64
N LYS A 245 -10.57 16.76 -12.44
CA LYS A 245 -9.39 16.06 -12.91
C LYS A 245 -8.24 16.17 -11.93
N GLU A 246 -7.43 15.11 -11.85
CA GLU A 246 -6.20 15.05 -11.08
C GLU A 246 -5.16 14.24 -11.83
N ASP A 247 -3.98 14.83 -12.03
CA ASP A 247 -2.78 14.14 -12.50
C ASP A 247 -1.75 14.07 -11.37
N ARG A 248 -1.06 12.95 -11.23
CA ARG A 248 -0.01 12.76 -10.21
C ARG A 248 1.19 12.04 -10.79
N ASP A 249 2.34 12.65 -10.58
CA ASP A 249 3.65 12.05 -10.77
C ASP A 249 4.27 11.71 -9.43
N ARG A 250 4.85 10.52 -9.28
CA ARG A 250 5.55 10.11 -8.08
C ARG A 250 6.88 9.46 -8.44
N PHE A 251 7.92 9.95 -7.82
CA PHE A 251 9.27 9.44 -7.94
C PHE A 251 9.74 8.90 -6.59
N ARG A 252 10.17 7.63 -6.54
CA ARG A 252 10.65 7.00 -5.32
C ARG A 252 12.00 6.34 -5.51
N LEU A 253 12.95 6.64 -4.64
CA LEU A 253 14.26 6.02 -4.58
C LEU A 253 14.46 5.35 -3.22
N ARG A 254 14.87 4.07 -3.22
CA ARG A 254 15.17 3.31 -2.01
C ARG A 254 16.55 2.71 -2.10
N LEU A 255 17.29 2.78 -0.99
CA LEU A 255 18.56 2.10 -0.79
C LEU A 255 18.48 1.28 0.48
N SER A 256 18.67 -0.03 0.40
CA SER A 256 18.69 -0.88 1.58
C SER A 256 19.96 -1.71 1.69
N THR A 257 20.31 -2.09 2.93
CA THR A 257 21.44 -2.96 3.24
C THR A 257 21.13 -3.87 4.41
N ASP A 258 21.55 -5.13 4.31
CA ASP A 258 21.46 -6.08 5.40
C ASP A 258 22.52 -5.75 6.46
N VAL A 259 22.10 -5.56 7.71
CA VAL A 259 22.98 -5.36 8.88
C VAL A 259 23.27 -6.71 9.56
N SER A 260 22.30 -7.60 9.55
CA SER A 260 22.39 -8.99 10.00
C SER A 260 21.53 -9.89 9.11
N GLU A 261 21.49 -11.19 9.42
CA GLU A 261 20.62 -12.14 8.70
C GLU A 261 19.13 -11.76 8.79
N ASN A 262 18.74 -11.11 9.88
CA ASN A 262 17.36 -10.79 10.20
C ASN A 262 17.06 -9.28 10.18
N THR A 263 18.06 -8.43 9.94
CA THR A 263 17.89 -6.97 10.06
C THR A 263 18.35 -6.25 8.81
N GLU A 264 17.50 -5.40 8.26
CA GLU A 264 17.76 -4.52 7.13
C GLU A 264 17.60 -3.05 7.58
N ILE A 265 18.47 -2.17 7.07
CA ILE A 265 18.27 -0.72 7.12
C ILE A 265 17.89 -0.26 5.72
N GLU A 266 16.86 0.57 5.62
CA GLU A 266 16.40 1.18 4.38
C GLU A 266 16.36 2.70 4.50
N PHE A 267 16.85 3.37 3.47
CA PHE A 267 16.67 4.81 3.24
C PHE A 267 15.75 4.99 2.04
N GLU A 268 14.78 5.88 2.18
CA GLU A 268 13.84 6.21 1.12
C GLU A 268 13.80 7.72 0.91
N PHE A 269 13.80 8.13 -0.36
CA PHE A 269 13.38 9.44 -0.82
C PHE A 269 12.15 9.27 -1.68
N ASP A 270 11.10 10.02 -1.40
CA ASP A 270 9.84 10.05 -2.13
C ASP A 270 9.50 11.49 -2.49
N HIS A 271 9.14 11.71 -3.75
CA HIS A 271 8.68 12.98 -4.25
C HIS A 271 7.38 12.75 -5.01
N LYS A 272 6.36 13.53 -4.68
CA LYS A 272 5.04 13.52 -5.33
C LYS A 272 4.77 14.92 -5.85
N ASP A 273 4.35 15.00 -7.09
CA ASP A 273 3.79 16.19 -7.70
C ASP A 273 2.35 15.87 -8.11
N ARG A 274 1.41 16.68 -7.67
CA ARG A 274 0.00 16.52 -7.93
C ARG A 274 -0.57 17.81 -8.48
N GLU A 275 -1.09 17.72 -9.68
CA GLU A 275 -1.83 18.78 -10.34
C GLU A 275 -3.32 18.43 -10.34
N ALA A 276 -4.16 19.35 -9.90
CA ALA A 276 -5.60 19.25 -9.97
C ALA A 276 -6.17 20.54 -10.60
N ASP A 277 -7.33 20.44 -11.22
CA ASP A 277 -8.05 21.59 -11.77
C ASP A 277 -8.53 22.58 -10.68
N ILE A 278 -8.50 22.15 -9.40
CA ILE A 278 -8.69 23.02 -8.24
C ILE A 278 -7.35 23.28 -7.55
N ALA A 279 -6.97 24.55 -7.45
CA ALA A 279 -5.67 24.96 -6.88
C ALA A 279 -5.44 24.48 -5.43
N THR A 280 -6.50 24.30 -4.64
CA THR A 280 -6.40 23.80 -3.25
C THR A 280 -6.02 22.32 -3.16
N SER A 281 -6.16 21.57 -4.26
CA SER A 281 -5.80 20.16 -4.36
C SER A 281 -4.48 19.92 -5.09
N THR A 282 -3.81 21.00 -5.56
CA THR A 282 -2.50 20.95 -6.20
C THR A 282 -1.41 21.08 -5.14
N TYR A 283 -0.48 20.12 -5.09
CA TYR A 283 0.65 20.18 -4.15
C TYR A 283 1.88 19.42 -4.67
N ASP A 284 3.04 19.83 -4.17
CA ASP A 284 4.33 19.15 -4.28
C ASP A 284 4.74 18.68 -2.88
N SER A 285 5.12 17.42 -2.73
CA SER A 285 5.61 16.87 -1.47
C SER A 285 6.91 16.11 -1.62
N GLN A 286 7.75 16.20 -0.61
CA GLN A 286 9.00 15.46 -0.53
C GLN A 286 9.10 14.81 0.85
N SER A 287 9.48 13.54 0.88
CA SER A 287 9.76 12.84 2.12
C SER A 287 11.11 12.14 2.10
N LEU A 288 11.76 12.11 3.25
CA LEU A 288 12.95 11.33 3.52
C LEU A 288 12.66 10.41 4.70
N ALA A 289 12.88 9.11 4.53
CA ALA A 289 12.67 8.13 5.59
C ALA A 289 13.90 7.27 5.82
N MET A 290 14.09 6.85 7.06
CA MET A 290 15.01 5.82 7.47
C MET A 290 14.25 4.76 8.28
N ARG A 291 14.36 3.49 7.86
CA ARG A 291 13.61 2.39 8.46
C ARG A 291 14.56 1.26 8.88
N PHE A 292 14.29 0.70 10.05
CA PHE A 292 14.88 -0.55 10.54
C PHE A 292 13.84 -1.65 10.41
N LYS A 293 14.17 -2.70 9.66
CA LYS A 293 13.28 -3.83 9.41
C LYS A 293 13.88 -5.09 10.04
N TYR A 294 13.07 -5.80 10.82
CA TYR A 294 13.41 -7.10 11.39
C TYR A 294 12.49 -8.18 10.82
N ARG A 295 13.05 -9.35 10.49
CA ARG A 295 12.29 -10.53 10.06
C ARG A 295 12.87 -11.79 10.69
N ARG A 296 12.00 -12.66 11.16
CA ARG A 296 12.35 -13.96 11.71
C ARG A 296 11.36 -15.03 11.31
#